data_1520da980c5a65e93e2ab54421ce8ca7
#
_entry.id   1520da980c5a65e93e2ab54421ce8ca7
#
_cell.length_a   1.000
_cell.length_b   1.000
_cell.length_c   1.000
_cell.angle_alpha   90.00
_cell.angle_beta   90.00
_cell.angle_gamma   90.00
#
_symmetry.space_group_name_H-M   'P 1'
#
loop_
_entity.id
_entity.type
_entity.pdbx_description
1 polymer ?
#
loop_
_entity_poly.entity_id
_entity_poly.type
_entity_poly.pdbx_seq_one_letter_code
_entity_poly.pdbx_strand_id
1 'polypeptide(L)'
;MTFQTQEQYQFIESILFENLGHHPEVLDFQFFYGGNFNLAVKVKVAEGDYFIKWNQGDHEGMFESEAKSLQTLSDKDVLSIPEVINYGKILDKEYLMIEFLTASYKQENYWQDFGQKLAKLHTHTHHSHGLDFNNYIGALRQNNEWMEDGVQFFIEKRLKVQAGLALYDRKISQELYDKFQTLFEKIPNLIPNEKPALLHGDLWSGNVMTDNNGFVALVDPACYYGLREAELAFTTMFGGFEPEFYEAYHEVYPIENGFGDRIPLYNLYPLMVHVNLFGGGYLDAVEKILKKY
;
A
#
# COMPACT_ATOMS: atom_id res chain seq x y z
N MET A 1 4.82 -22.03 26.70
CA MET A 1 3.90 -21.34 25.79
C MET A 1 2.75 -20.78 26.61
N THR A 2 2.38 -19.51 26.42
CA THR A 2 1.18 -18.93 27.01
C THR A 2 -0.05 -19.47 26.30
N PHE A 3 -1.23 -19.45 26.94
CA PHE A 3 -2.50 -19.93 26.36
C PHE A 3 -2.79 -19.25 25.00
N GLN A 4 -2.55 -17.96 24.90
CA GLN A 4 -2.71 -17.16 23.68
C GLN A 4 -1.78 -17.62 22.54
N THR A 5 -0.56 -18.05 22.84
CA THR A 5 0.38 -18.61 21.85
C THR A 5 -0.11 -19.97 21.33
N GLN A 6 -0.78 -20.76 22.15
CA GLN A 6 -1.31 -22.07 21.75
C GLN A 6 -2.50 -21.94 20.79
N GLU A 7 -3.42 -20.99 21.05
CA GLU A 7 -4.53 -20.71 20.13
C GLU A 7 -4.05 -20.20 18.76
N GLN A 8 -3.06 -19.30 18.75
CA GLN A 8 -2.46 -18.82 17.52
C GLN A 8 -1.81 -19.95 16.72
N TYR A 9 -1.10 -20.83 17.39
CA TYR A 9 -0.48 -21.99 16.75
C TYR A 9 -1.53 -22.93 16.12
N GLN A 10 -2.59 -23.26 16.84
CA GLN A 10 -3.69 -24.10 16.32
C GLN A 10 -4.37 -23.44 15.11
N PHE A 11 -4.51 -22.12 15.13
CA PHE A 11 -5.08 -21.39 14.00
C PHE A 11 -4.17 -21.47 12.76
N ILE A 12 -2.84 -21.30 12.94
CA ILE A 12 -1.86 -21.47 11.86
C ILE A 12 -1.89 -22.89 11.31
N GLU A 13 -1.94 -23.91 12.15
CA GLU A 13 -2.07 -25.31 11.72
C GLU A 13 -3.35 -25.54 10.90
N SER A 14 -4.46 -24.90 11.28
CA SER A 14 -5.71 -24.99 10.53
C SER A 14 -5.59 -24.35 9.13
N ILE A 15 -4.90 -23.20 9.03
CA ILE A 15 -4.61 -22.57 7.73
C ILE A 15 -3.74 -23.49 6.87
N LEU A 16 -2.67 -24.03 7.43
CA LEU A 16 -1.79 -24.95 6.70
C LEU A 16 -2.53 -26.19 6.23
N PHE A 17 -3.37 -26.80 7.08
CA PHE A 17 -4.18 -27.96 6.71
C PHE A 17 -5.15 -27.65 5.57
N GLU A 18 -5.84 -26.51 5.64
CA GLU A 18 -6.80 -26.10 4.60
C GLU A 18 -6.11 -25.91 3.23
N ASN A 19 -4.89 -25.41 3.24
CA ASN A 19 -4.19 -25.05 2.01
C ASN A 19 -3.28 -26.14 1.45
N LEU A 20 -2.72 -27.02 2.31
CA LEU A 20 -1.81 -28.08 1.88
C LEU A 20 -2.51 -29.45 1.82
N GLY A 21 -3.74 -29.58 2.37
CA GLY A 21 -4.51 -30.82 2.37
C GLY A 21 -4.06 -31.87 3.41
N HIS A 22 -3.08 -31.55 4.23
CA HIS A 22 -2.56 -32.39 5.31
C HIS A 22 -1.98 -31.53 6.44
N HIS A 23 -1.65 -32.13 7.57
CA HIS A 23 -0.94 -31.46 8.66
C HIS A 23 0.57 -31.56 8.43
N PRO A 24 1.23 -30.48 7.93
CA PRO A 24 2.66 -30.52 7.72
C PRO A 24 3.41 -30.45 9.05
N GLU A 25 4.63 -30.98 9.09
CA GLU A 25 5.54 -30.73 10.18
C GLU A 25 6.04 -29.27 10.08
N VAL A 26 5.74 -28.44 11.09
CA VAL A 26 6.26 -27.08 11.18
C VAL A 26 7.71 -27.12 11.66
N LEU A 27 8.63 -26.80 10.76
CA LEU A 27 10.07 -26.84 11.01
C LEU A 27 10.55 -25.60 11.75
N ASP A 28 9.97 -24.43 11.45
CA ASP A 28 10.28 -23.15 12.09
C ASP A 28 9.10 -22.19 11.97
N PHE A 29 8.99 -21.25 12.90
CA PHE A 29 8.04 -20.15 12.81
C PHE A 29 8.56 -18.90 13.52
N GLN A 30 8.24 -17.73 12.97
CA GLN A 30 8.61 -16.44 13.53
C GLN A 30 7.43 -15.47 13.46
N PHE A 31 6.96 -14.99 14.62
CA PHE A 31 5.93 -13.95 14.68
C PHE A 31 6.52 -12.57 14.38
N PHE A 32 5.78 -11.78 13.63
CA PHE A 32 6.10 -10.38 13.35
C PHE A 32 5.13 -9.48 14.15
N TYR A 33 5.69 -8.73 15.07
CA TYR A 33 4.97 -7.79 15.92
C TYR A 33 5.32 -6.37 15.44
N GLY A 34 4.52 -5.79 14.58
CA GLY A 34 4.84 -4.45 14.04
C GLY A 34 3.72 -3.84 13.21
N GLY A 35 2.78 -4.64 12.78
CA GLY A 35 1.55 -4.16 12.16
C GLY A 35 0.53 -3.79 13.23
N ASN A 36 -0.03 -2.57 13.17
CA ASN A 36 -1.00 -2.12 14.19
C ASN A 36 -2.36 -2.82 14.10
N PHE A 37 -2.63 -3.61 13.05
CA PHE A 37 -3.98 -4.10 12.75
C PHE A 37 -4.04 -5.61 12.51
N ASN A 38 -2.96 -6.24 12.06
CA ASN A 38 -2.92 -7.65 11.70
C ASN A 38 -1.82 -8.37 12.47
N LEU A 39 -2.07 -9.63 12.78
CA LEU A 39 -1.04 -10.55 13.25
C LEU A 39 -0.37 -11.20 12.04
N ALA A 40 0.93 -11.42 12.11
CA ALA A 40 1.66 -12.04 11.02
C ALA A 40 2.72 -13.03 11.53
N VAL A 41 2.94 -14.08 10.75
CA VAL A 41 3.92 -15.13 11.04
C VAL A 41 4.59 -15.61 9.76
N LYS A 42 5.91 -15.82 9.83
CA LYS A 42 6.61 -16.71 8.90
C LYS A 42 6.46 -18.14 9.41
N VAL A 43 6.10 -19.05 8.52
CA VAL A 43 6.06 -20.49 8.82
C VAL A 43 6.89 -21.23 7.79
N LYS A 44 7.77 -22.11 8.27
CA LYS A 44 8.56 -22.99 7.42
C LYS A 44 8.06 -24.42 7.57
N VAL A 45 7.74 -25.04 6.45
CA VAL A 45 7.40 -26.46 6.34
C VAL A 45 8.24 -27.11 5.23
N ALA A 46 8.08 -28.41 5.00
CA ALA A 46 8.84 -29.11 3.95
C ALA A 46 8.50 -28.61 2.54
N GLU A 47 7.26 -28.16 2.32
CA GLU A 47 6.73 -27.68 1.04
C GLU A 47 7.20 -26.28 0.70
N GLY A 48 7.61 -25.47 1.70
CA GLY A 48 8.08 -24.11 1.47
C GLY A 48 8.08 -23.22 2.71
N ASP A 49 8.46 -21.98 2.50
CA ASP A 49 8.39 -20.90 3.49
C ASP A 49 7.20 -20.01 3.13
N TYR A 50 6.28 -19.78 4.07
CA TYR A 50 5.08 -19.00 3.87
C TYR A 50 5.02 -17.80 4.83
N PHE A 51 4.37 -16.73 4.39
CA PHE A 51 4.00 -15.61 5.24
C PHE A 51 2.48 -15.59 5.39
N ILE A 52 2.01 -15.67 6.61
CA ILE A 52 0.58 -15.72 6.92
C ILE A 52 0.21 -14.50 7.74
N LYS A 53 -0.78 -13.75 7.26
CA LYS A 53 -1.43 -12.65 7.98
C LYS A 53 -2.84 -13.07 8.37
N TRP A 54 -3.32 -12.59 9.51
CA TRP A 54 -4.73 -12.74 9.91
C TRP A 54 -5.20 -11.61 10.82
N ASN A 55 -6.52 -11.42 10.86
CA ASN A 55 -7.19 -10.48 11.75
C ASN A 55 -8.34 -11.18 12.52
N GLN A 56 -9.02 -10.44 13.37
CA GLN A 56 -10.16 -10.94 14.14
C GLN A 56 -11.52 -10.57 13.52
N GLY A 57 -11.59 -10.37 12.21
CA GLY A 57 -12.85 -10.16 11.49
C GLY A 57 -13.39 -8.74 11.46
N ASP A 58 -12.68 -7.76 12.01
CA ASP A 58 -13.13 -6.36 12.06
C ASP A 58 -13.05 -5.64 10.71
N HIS A 59 -12.37 -6.23 9.71
CA HIS A 59 -12.13 -5.66 8.39
C HIS A 59 -12.48 -6.65 7.28
N GLU A 60 -13.79 -6.86 7.09
CA GLU A 60 -14.32 -7.84 6.14
C GLU A 60 -13.81 -7.59 4.71
N GLY A 61 -13.26 -8.65 4.10
CA GLY A 61 -12.70 -8.64 2.76
C GLY A 61 -11.36 -7.92 2.61
N MET A 62 -10.68 -7.57 3.72
CA MET A 62 -9.35 -6.93 3.67
C MET A 62 -8.36 -7.83 2.96
N PHE A 63 -8.21 -9.08 3.38
CA PHE A 63 -7.25 -10.00 2.80
C PHE A 63 -7.64 -10.49 1.40
N GLU A 64 -8.92 -10.59 1.09
CA GLU A 64 -9.37 -10.83 -0.28
C GLU A 64 -8.94 -9.68 -1.21
N SER A 65 -9.12 -8.43 -0.78
CA SER A 65 -8.74 -7.27 -1.59
C SER A 65 -7.23 -7.10 -1.70
N GLU A 66 -6.47 -7.47 -0.65
CA GLU A 66 -5.00 -7.49 -0.71
C GLU A 66 -4.50 -8.58 -1.67
N ALA A 67 -5.05 -9.79 -1.60
CA ALA A 67 -4.73 -10.88 -2.53
C ALA A 67 -5.01 -10.48 -3.99
N LYS A 68 -6.16 -9.86 -4.26
CA LYS A 68 -6.50 -9.34 -5.59
C LYS A 68 -5.55 -8.23 -6.04
N SER A 69 -5.10 -7.38 -5.12
CA SER A 69 -4.12 -6.32 -5.41
C SER A 69 -2.75 -6.91 -5.75
N LEU A 70 -2.27 -7.88 -4.98
CA LEU A 70 -1.03 -8.62 -5.28
C LEU A 70 -1.10 -9.29 -6.66
N GLN A 71 -2.20 -9.99 -6.96
CA GLN A 71 -2.40 -10.64 -8.26
C GLN A 71 -2.46 -9.61 -9.40
N THR A 72 -3.16 -8.49 -9.21
CA THR A 72 -3.24 -7.41 -10.23
C THR A 72 -1.86 -6.86 -10.59
N LEU A 73 -0.97 -6.70 -9.61
CA LEU A 73 0.41 -6.25 -9.84
C LEU A 73 1.28 -7.37 -10.44
N SER A 74 1.18 -8.59 -9.94
CA SER A 74 1.92 -9.75 -10.41
C SER A 74 1.62 -10.08 -11.88
N ASP A 75 0.37 -9.95 -12.33
CA ASP A 75 -0.07 -10.16 -13.70
C ASP A 75 0.62 -9.25 -14.73
N LYS A 76 1.30 -8.18 -14.27
CA LYS A 76 2.05 -7.28 -15.17
C LYS A 76 3.46 -7.79 -15.45
N ASP A 77 3.97 -8.73 -14.68
CA ASP A 77 5.31 -9.33 -14.85
C ASP A 77 6.43 -8.26 -14.96
N VAL A 78 6.34 -7.22 -14.11
CA VAL A 78 7.29 -6.10 -14.13
C VAL A 78 8.16 -6.08 -12.87
N LEU A 79 7.56 -6.29 -11.72
CA LEU A 79 8.21 -6.26 -10.40
C LEU A 79 7.99 -7.60 -9.69
N SER A 80 8.91 -7.96 -8.80
CA SER A 80 8.74 -9.12 -7.93
C SER A 80 7.62 -8.83 -6.94
N ILE A 81 6.60 -9.67 -6.94
CA ILE A 81 5.43 -9.63 -6.06
C ILE A 81 5.28 -11.02 -5.44
N PRO A 82 5.11 -11.17 -4.13
CA PRO A 82 4.95 -12.49 -3.52
C PRO A 82 3.73 -13.21 -4.09
N GLU A 83 3.90 -14.52 -4.36
CA GLU A 83 2.81 -15.36 -4.84
C GLU A 83 1.73 -15.48 -3.77
N VAL A 84 0.47 -15.28 -4.16
CA VAL A 84 -0.69 -15.54 -3.31
C VAL A 84 -0.98 -17.04 -3.32
N ILE A 85 -0.78 -17.70 -2.19
CA ILE A 85 -1.10 -19.12 -2.05
C ILE A 85 -2.60 -19.29 -1.87
N ASN A 86 -3.18 -18.55 -0.91
CA ASN A 86 -4.62 -18.51 -0.69
C ASN A 86 -5.01 -17.38 0.27
N TYR A 87 -6.29 -17.10 0.31
CA TYR A 87 -6.93 -16.29 1.35
C TYR A 87 -8.28 -16.91 1.71
N GLY A 88 -8.75 -16.65 2.91
CA GLY A 88 -10.01 -17.23 3.35
C GLY A 88 -10.41 -16.81 4.74
N LYS A 89 -11.38 -17.56 5.29
CA LYS A 89 -11.90 -17.34 6.64
C LYS A 89 -12.05 -18.67 7.37
N ILE A 90 -11.44 -18.76 8.53
CA ILE A 90 -11.60 -19.88 9.46
C ILE A 90 -12.25 -19.35 10.72
N LEU A 91 -13.47 -19.84 11.03
CA LEU A 91 -14.33 -19.30 12.09
C LEU A 91 -14.63 -17.79 11.86
N ASP A 92 -14.18 -16.94 12.77
CA ASP A 92 -14.36 -15.49 12.74
C ASP A 92 -13.13 -14.71 12.22
N LYS A 93 -12.04 -15.42 11.90
CA LYS A 93 -10.77 -14.82 11.48
C LYS A 93 -10.55 -14.97 9.99
N GLU A 94 -10.30 -13.85 9.31
CA GLU A 94 -9.81 -13.85 7.94
C GLU A 94 -8.30 -14.00 7.91
N TYR A 95 -7.77 -14.65 6.86
CA TYR A 95 -6.33 -14.83 6.65
C TYR A 95 -5.93 -14.61 5.19
N LEU A 96 -4.66 -14.30 5.01
CA LEU A 96 -3.94 -14.31 3.74
C LEU A 96 -2.65 -15.11 3.92
N MET A 97 -2.44 -16.09 3.05
CA MET A 97 -1.21 -16.89 2.96
C MET A 97 -0.51 -16.58 1.64
N ILE A 98 0.71 -16.09 1.73
CA ILE A 98 1.56 -15.75 0.57
C ILE A 98 2.92 -16.43 0.70
N GLU A 99 3.66 -16.47 -0.40
CA GLU A 99 5.07 -16.83 -0.41
C GLU A 99 5.87 -15.96 0.57
N PHE A 100 6.80 -16.58 1.30
CA PHE A 100 7.75 -15.82 2.10
C PHE A 100 8.96 -15.43 1.25
N LEU A 101 9.15 -14.13 1.03
CA LEU A 101 10.29 -13.62 0.28
C LEU A 101 11.56 -13.73 1.13
N THR A 102 12.50 -14.55 0.67
CA THR A 102 13.82 -14.63 1.29
C THR A 102 14.74 -13.60 0.66
N ALA A 103 15.17 -12.62 1.46
CA ALA A 103 16.03 -11.56 0.98
C ALA A 103 17.45 -12.06 0.65
N SER A 104 18.00 -11.59 -0.47
CA SER A 104 19.40 -11.71 -0.83
C SER A 104 20.15 -10.37 -0.66
N TYR A 105 21.44 -10.34 -0.99
CA TYR A 105 22.18 -9.08 -1.04
C TYR A 105 21.70 -8.23 -2.21
N LYS A 106 21.54 -6.92 -1.98
CA LYS A 106 21.14 -5.98 -3.03
C LYS A 106 22.13 -5.97 -4.19
N GLN A 107 21.63 -5.97 -5.40
CA GLN A 107 22.42 -5.78 -6.63
C GLN A 107 22.97 -4.35 -6.70
N GLU A 108 24.06 -4.13 -7.42
CA GLU A 108 24.67 -2.80 -7.58
C GLU A 108 23.70 -1.77 -8.19
N ASN A 109 22.84 -2.21 -9.13
CA ASN A 109 21.84 -1.38 -9.79
C ASN A 109 20.44 -1.47 -9.17
N TYR A 110 20.34 -1.80 -7.88
CA TYR A 110 19.07 -2.05 -7.18
C TYR A 110 18.05 -0.92 -7.35
N TRP A 111 18.46 0.32 -7.11
CA TRP A 111 17.58 1.46 -7.20
C TRP A 111 17.28 1.89 -8.64
N GLN A 112 18.25 1.78 -9.54
CA GLN A 112 18.06 2.04 -10.97
C GLN A 112 17.07 1.04 -11.58
N ASP A 113 17.24 -0.26 -11.30
CA ASP A 113 16.33 -1.32 -11.75
C ASP A 113 14.91 -1.06 -11.24
N PHE A 114 14.79 -0.71 -9.96
CA PHE A 114 13.49 -0.39 -9.38
C PHE A 114 12.83 0.81 -10.04
N GLY A 115 13.54 1.92 -10.24
CA GLY A 115 13.01 3.10 -10.91
C GLY A 115 12.50 2.80 -12.31
N GLN A 116 13.29 2.05 -13.10
CA GLN A 116 12.91 1.63 -14.45
C GLN A 116 11.69 0.72 -14.45
N LYS A 117 11.62 -0.24 -13.53
CA LYS A 117 10.49 -1.17 -13.40
C LYS A 117 9.22 -0.47 -12.93
N LEU A 118 9.31 0.43 -11.94
CA LEU A 118 8.14 1.21 -11.52
C LEU A 118 7.62 2.09 -12.66
N ALA A 119 8.52 2.73 -13.42
CA ALA A 119 8.13 3.48 -14.59
C ALA A 119 7.39 2.61 -15.63
N LYS A 120 7.86 1.38 -15.88
CA LYS A 120 7.16 0.40 -16.73
C LYS A 120 5.80 0.01 -16.15
N LEU A 121 5.70 -0.25 -14.85
CA LEU A 121 4.41 -0.53 -14.20
C LEU A 121 3.43 0.61 -14.45
N HIS A 122 3.85 1.84 -14.30
CA HIS A 122 3.03 3.03 -14.53
C HIS A 122 2.63 3.26 -16.01
N THR A 123 3.24 2.54 -16.95
CA THR A 123 2.76 2.55 -18.36
C THR A 123 1.52 1.70 -18.57
N HIS A 124 1.18 0.80 -17.63
CA HIS A 124 -0.09 0.09 -17.65
C HIS A 124 -1.21 1.05 -17.29
N THR A 125 -2.00 1.42 -18.28
CA THR A 125 -3.05 2.44 -18.17
C THR A 125 -4.44 1.86 -18.30
N HIS A 126 -5.44 2.61 -17.88
CA HIS A 126 -6.87 2.33 -18.04
C HIS A 126 -7.57 3.56 -18.63
N HIS A 127 -8.83 3.45 -19.03
CA HIS A 127 -9.61 4.59 -19.54
C HIS A 127 -10.12 5.52 -18.43
N SER A 128 -10.16 5.05 -17.18
CA SER A 128 -10.61 5.79 -16.00
C SER A 128 -9.71 5.51 -14.80
N HIS A 129 -9.79 6.38 -13.79
CA HIS A 129 -9.12 6.23 -12.51
C HIS A 129 -10.01 5.43 -11.55
N GLY A 130 -9.43 4.49 -10.81
CA GLY A 130 -10.17 3.59 -9.92
C GLY A 130 -9.73 2.15 -10.02
N LEU A 131 -10.60 1.23 -9.60
CA LEU A 131 -10.40 -0.23 -9.72
C LEU A 131 -11.75 -0.93 -9.62
N ASP A 132 -11.85 -2.16 -10.15
CA ASP A 132 -13.09 -2.95 -10.11
C ASP A 132 -13.53 -3.38 -8.70
N PHE A 133 -12.64 -3.22 -7.72
CA PHE A 133 -12.93 -3.52 -6.32
C PHE A 133 -12.37 -2.45 -5.39
N ASN A 134 -13.03 -2.29 -4.26
CA ASN A 134 -12.53 -1.48 -3.15
C ASN A 134 -11.48 -2.28 -2.37
N ASN A 135 -10.52 -1.59 -1.78
CA ASN A 135 -9.47 -2.20 -0.96
C ASN A 135 -9.25 -1.41 0.34
N TYR A 136 -8.10 -1.59 0.93
CA TYR A 136 -7.74 -0.93 2.19
C TYR A 136 -6.37 -0.26 2.06
N ILE A 137 -6.20 0.86 2.77
CA ILE A 137 -4.91 1.47 3.06
C ILE A 137 -4.71 1.44 4.58
N GLY A 138 -3.80 0.58 5.05
CA GLY A 138 -3.82 0.16 6.45
C GLY A 138 -5.18 -0.45 6.82
N ALA A 139 -5.84 0.05 7.87
CA ALA A 139 -7.18 -0.39 8.28
C ALA A 139 -8.32 0.44 7.67
N LEU A 140 -8.05 1.41 6.83
CA LEU A 140 -9.06 2.30 6.26
C LEU A 140 -9.53 1.81 4.90
N ARG A 141 -10.84 1.72 4.72
CA ARG A 141 -11.46 1.39 3.43
C ARG A 141 -11.12 2.45 2.39
N GLN A 142 -10.68 2.01 1.21
CA GLN A 142 -10.35 2.84 0.06
C GLN A 142 -11.37 2.59 -1.05
N ASN A 143 -12.19 3.61 -1.34
CA ASN A 143 -13.15 3.57 -2.43
C ASN A 143 -12.44 3.76 -3.77
N ASN A 144 -12.61 2.81 -4.67
CA ASN A 144 -12.00 2.78 -5.99
C ASN A 144 -13.03 2.85 -7.13
N GLU A 145 -14.24 3.32 -6.85
CA GLU A 145 -15.25 3.54 -7.90
C GLU A 145 -14.68 4.38 -9.04
N TRP A 146 -14.88 3.90 -10.27
CA TRP A 146 -14.31 4.48 -11.47
C TRP A 146 -14.71 5.95 -11.71
N MET A 147 -13.75 6.80 -12.05
CA MET A 147 -13.93 8.19 -12.45
C MET A 147 -13.02 8.53 -13.64
N GLU A 148 -13.55 9.27 -14.62
CA GLU A 148 -12.78 9.68 -15.81
C GLU A 148 -11.71 10.73 -15.47
N ASP A 149 -12.06 11.69 -14.61
CA ASP A 149 -11.16 12.78 -14.19
C ASP A 149 -10.30 12.35 -12.99
N GLY A 150 -8.99 12.23 -13.21
CA GLY A 150 -8.03 11.83 -12.18
C GLY A 150 -7.84 12.83 -11.06
N VAL A 151 -7.97 14.11 -11.37
CA VAL A 151 -7.88 15.18 -10.38
C VAL A 151 -9.08 15.13 -9.46
N GLN A 152 -10.28 14.95 -10.03
CA GLN A 152 -11.50 14.78 -9.24
C GLN A 152 -11.48 13.45 -8.46
N PHE A 153 -10.96 12.37 -9.03
CA PHE A 153 -10.76 11.12 -8.30
C PHE A 153 -9.88 11.33 -7.06
N PHE A 154 -8.74 12.01 -7.21
CA PHE A 154 -7.83 12.30 -6.09
C PHE A 154 -8.50 13.16 -5.02
N ILE A 155 -9.29 14.17 -5.41
CA ILE A 155 -10.05 14.99 -4.47
C ILE A 155 -11.12 14.17 -3.77
N GLU A 156 -12.05 13.55 -4.52
CA GLU A 156 -13.28 12.96 -3.98
C GLU A 156 -13.05 11.60 -3.31
N LYS A 157 -12.17 10.76 -3.88
CA LYS A 157 -11.96 9.39 -3.40
C LYS A 157 -10.76 9.25 -2.46
N ARG A 158 -9.89 10.26 -2.35
CA ARG A 158 -8.70 10.24 -1.52
C ARG A 158 -8.73 11.34 -0.45
N LEU A 159 -8.52 12.59 -0.82
CA LEU A 159 -8.35 13.68 0.15
C LEU A 159 -9.61 13.95 0.97
N LYS A 160 -10.75 14.10 0.30
CA LYS A 160 -12.02 14.47 0.93
C LYS A 160 -12.52 13.40 1.90
N VAL A 161 -12.33 12.12 1.54
CA VAL A 161 -12.69 11.00 2.41
C VAL A 161 -11.86 11.04 3.70
N GLN A 162 -10.54 11.21 3.58
CA GLN A 162 -9.66 11.22 4.74
C GLN A 162 -9.86 12.46 5.62
N ALA A 163 -10.02 13.64 5.02
CA ALA A 163 -10.30 14.86 5.77
C ALA A 163 -11.67 14.81 6.47
N GLY A 164 -12.70 14.27 5.79
CA GLY A 164 -14.03 14.08 6.36
C GLY A 164 -14.04 13.09 7.52
N LEU A 165 -13.32 11.97 7.40
CA LEU A 165 -13.18 10.99 8.48
C LEU A 165 -12.47 11.60 9.69
N ALA A 166 -11.38 12.35 9.47
CA ALA A 166 -10.64 13.00 10.55
C ALA A 166 -11.50 14.06 11.28
N LEU A 167 -12.36 14.78 10.54
CA LEU A 167 -13.31 15.71 11.14
C LEU A 167 -14.39 14.97 11.96
N TYR A 168 -14.98 13.91 11.38
CA TYR A 168 -15.99 13.09 12.05
C TYR A 168 -15.46 12.50 13.36
N ASP A 169 -14.24 11.98 13.36
CA ASP A 169 -13.55 11.42 14.53
C ASP A 169 -12.95 12.49 15.45
N ARG A 170 -13.17 13.78 15.15
CA ARG A 170 -12.64 14.92 15.92
C ARG A 170 -11.11 14.94 16.03
N LYS A 171 -10.41 14.37 15.06
CA LYS A 171 -8.95 14.42 14.96
C LYS A 171 -8.45 15.72 14.38
N ILE A 172 -9.32 16.44 13.64
CA ILE A 172 -9.08 17.80 13.15
C ILE A 172 -10.24 18.72 13.53
N SER A 173 -9.96 20.03 13.57
CA SER A 173 -10.97 21.05 13.80
C SER A 173 -11.79 21.36 12.53
N GLN A 174 -12.96 21.99 12.70
CA GLN A 174 -13.74 22.53 11.58
C GLN A 174 -12.93 23.55 10.78
N GLU A 175 -12.17 24.42 11.46
CA GLU A 175 -11.31 25.43 10.81
C GLU A 175 -10.28 24.77 9.86
N LEU A 176 -9.67 23.65 10.29
CA LEU A 176 -8.71 22.92 9.46
C LEU A 176 -9.41 22.24 8.27
N TYR A 177 -10.60 21.70 8.48
CA TYR A 177 -11.41 21.11 7.41
C TYR A 177 -11.83 22.16 6.37
N ASP A 178 -12.19 23.38 6.80
CA ASP A 178 -12.54 24.48 5.88
C ASP A 178 -11.35 24.90 5.01
N LYS A 179 -10.11 24.79 5.52
CA LYS A 179 -8.89 24.97 4.70
C LYS A 179 -8.76 23.88 3.63
N PHE A 180 -9.11 22.63 3.93
CA PHE A 180 -9.19 21.57 2.93
C PHE A 180 -10.24 21.89 1.84
N GLN A 181 -11.43 22.37 2.22
CA GLN A 181 -12.43 22.75 1.24
C GLN A 181 -11.93 23.83 0.28
N THR A 182 -11.23 24.85 0.82
CA THR A 182 -10.58 25.89 -0.02
C THR A 182 -9.51 25.30 -0.94
N LEU A 183 -8.74 24.33 -0.45
CA LEU A 183 -7.71 23.66 -1.24
C LEU A 183 -8.34 22.82 -2.37
N PHE A 184 -9.43 22.10 -2.12
CA PHE A 184 -10.10 21.27 -3.14
C PHE A 184 -10.50 22.07 -4.38
N GLU A 185 -10.89 23.34 -4.22
CA GLU A 185 -11.22 24.23 -5.32
C GLU A 185 -9.97 24.64 -6.14
N LYS A 186 -8.79 24.64 -5.51
CA LYS A 186 -7.53 25.05 -6.16
C LYS A 186 -6.79 23.90 -6.85
N ILE A 187 -6.92 22.66 -6.33
CA ILE A 187 -6.20 21.48 -6.82
C ILE A 187 -6.28 21.32 -8.35
N PRO A 188 -7.42 21.52 -9.03
CA PRO A 188 -7.49 21.37 -10.49
C PRO A 188 -6.55 22.28 -11.30
N ASN A 189 -6.08 23.36 -10.67
CA ASN A 189 -5.11 24.28 -11.28
C ASN A 189 -3.66 24.01 -10.81
N LEU A 190 -3.46 23.11 -9.88
CA LEU A 190 -2.16 22.85 -9.24
C LEU A 190 -1.52 21.55 -9.71
N ILE A 191 -2.33 20.54 -10.03
CA ILE A 191 -1.83 19.23 -10.46
C ILE A 191 -2.20 18.95 -11.92
N PRO A 192 -1.30 18.30 -12.70
CA PRO A 192 -1.57 17.96 -14.07
C PRO A 192 -2.64 16.86 -14.17
N ASN A 193 -3.39 16.88 -15.26
CA ASN A 193 -4.27 15.77 -15.60
C ASN A 193 -3.46 14.74 -16.38
N GLU A 194 -3.11 13.63 -15.73
CA GLU A 194 -2.37 12.51 -16.30
C GLU A 194 -3.29 11.36 -16.66
N LYS A 195 -2.83 10.49 -17.57
CA LYS A 195 -3.49 9.20 -17.80
C LYS A 195 -3.44 8.35 -16.55
N PRO A 196 -4.49 7.56 -16.27
CA PRO A 196 -4.46 6.62 -15.15
C PRO A 196 -3.27 5.67 -15.28
N ALA A 197 -2.46 5.56 -14.25
CA ALA A 197 -1.35 4.60 -14.14
C ALA A 197 -1.69 3.56 -13.08
N LEU A 198 -1.34 2.29 -13.31
CA LEU A 198 -1.47 1.26 -12.28
C LEU A 198 -0.44 1.53 -11.19
N LEU A 199 -0.91 1.83 -9.99
CA LEU A 199 -0.11 2.16 -8.80
C LEU A 199 -0.06 0.96 -7.84
N HIS A 200 1.01 0.87 -7.07
CA HIS A 200 1.05 0.05 -5.86
C HIS A 200 0.05 0.59 -4.81
N GLY A 201 -0.07 1.91 -4.72
CA GLY A 201 -1.05 2.62 -3.91
C GLY A 201 -0.66 2.87 -2.45
N ASP A 202 0.35 2.16 -1.94
CA ASP A 202 0.95 2.36 -0.61
C ASP A 202 2.48 2.23 -0.69
N LEU A 203 3.11 2.95 -1.63
CA LEU A 203 4.53 2.78 -1.93
C LEU A 203 5.42 3.69 -1.08
N TRP A 204 6.00 3.12 -0.04
CA TRP A 204 7.03 3.71 0.82
C TRP A 204 8.07 2.66 1.22
N SER A 205 9.15 3.07 1.89
CA SER A 205 10.28 2.17 2.20
C SER A 205 9.90 0.93 3.01
N GLY A 206 8.82 0.98 3.79
CA GLY A 206 8.33 -0.16 4.58
C GLY A 206 7.70 -1.28 3.75
N ASN A 207 7.21 -0.95 2.55
CA ASN A 207 6.58 -1.91 1.63
C ASN A 207 7.53 -2.37 0.50
N VAL A 208 8.82 -2.03 0.62
CA VAL A 208 9.88 -2.43 -0.32
C VAL A 208 10.77 -3.48 0.35
N MET A 209 10.78 -4.66 -0.19
CA MET A 209 11.65 -5.77 0.23
C MET A 209 12.70 -6.06 -0.84
N THR A 210 13.69 -6.86 -0.48
CA THR A 210 14.66 -7.42 -1.44
C THR A 210 14.30 -8.88 -1.67
N ASP A 211 14.19 -9.30 -2.93
CA ASP A 211 13.90 -10.68 -3.30
C ASP A 211 15.17 -11.58 -3.23
N ASN A 212 15.01 -12.86 -3.58
CA ASN A 212 16.08 -13.84 -3.59
C ASN A 212 17.15 -13.58 -4.66
N ASN A 213 16.87 -12.72 -5.65
CA ASN A 213 17.80 -12.31 -6.70
C ASN A 213 18.51 -10.98 -6.37
N GLY A 214 18.16 -10.33 -5.26
CA GLY A 214 18.74 -9.06 -4.83
C GLY A 214 18.10 -7.84 -5.48
N PHE A 215 16.90 -7.97 -6.07
CA PHE A 215 16.11 -6.87 -6.62
C PHE A 215 14.92 -6.51 -5.73
N VAL A 216 14.23 -5.43 -6.08
CA VAL A 216 13.05 -4.99 -5.33
C VAL A 216 11.89 -5.95 -5.53
N ALA A 217 11.26 -6.33 -4.41
CA ALA A 217 9.94 -6.90 -4.35
C ALA A 217 9.00 -5.98 -3.57
N LEU A 218 7.75 -5.89 -4.00
CA LEU A 218 6.72 -5.05 -3.36
C LEU A 218 5.71 -5.90 -2.59
N VAL A 219 5.34 -5.43 -1.40
CA VAL A 219 4.39 -6.08 -0.49
C VAL A 219 3.34 -5.08 -0.02
N ASP A 220 2.23 -5.57 0.53
CA ASP A 220 1.17 -4.76 1.15
C ASP A 220 0.56 -3.70 0.23
N PRO A 221 0.12 -4.05 -1.00
CA PRO A 221 -0.42 -3.08 -1.93
C PRO A 221 -1.84 -2.64 -1.58
N ALA A 222 -2.11 -1.37 -1.89
CA ALA A 222 -3.45 -0.78 -1.95
C ALA A 222 -3.74 -0.30 -3.38
N CYS A 223 -3.59 -1.19 -4.38
CA CYS A 223 -3.48 -0.84 -5.78
C CYS A 223 -4.76 -0.21 -6.37
N TYR A 224 -4.57 0.66 -7.34
CA TYR A 224 -5.61 1.25 -8.17
C TYR A 224 -4.98 1.96 -9.37
N TYR A 225 -5.79 2.29 -10.38
CA TYR A 225 -5.36 3.19 -11.45
C TYR A 225 -5.52 4.64 -10.98
N GLY A 226 -4.41 5.37 -10.87
CA GLY A 226 -4.37 6.71 -10.30
C GLY A 226 -3.36 7.63 -10.97
N LEU A 227 -3.13 8.79 -10.33
CA LEU A 227 -2.10 9.74 -10.74
C LEU A 227 -0.73 9.23 -10.28
N ARG A 228 0.18 8.94 -11.22
CA ARG A 228 1.51 8.41 -10.91
C ARG A 228 2.36 9.34 -10.03
N GLU A 229 2.18 10.66 -10.16
CA GLU A 229 2.86 11.63 -9.31
C GLU A 229 2.47 11.48 -7.83
N ALA A 230 1.23 11.04 -7.53
CA ALA A 230 0.82 10.78 -6.15
C ALA A 230 1.62 9.63 -5.51
N GLU A 231 1.90 8.56 -6.26
CA GLU A 231 2.76 7.47 -5.78
C GLU A 231 4.22 7.91 -5.66
N LEU A 232 4.77 8.58 -6.67
CA LEU A 232 6.13 9.11 -6.62
C LEU A 232 6.33 10.10 -5.46
N ALA A 233 5.33 10.92 -5.17
CA ALA A 233 5.38 11.80 -4.00
C ALA A 233 5.43 11.00 -2.70
N PHE A 234 4.66 9.91 -2.59
CA PHE A 234 4.65 9.09 -1.39
C PHE A 234 6.01 8.42 -1.14
N THR A 235 6.75 8.03 -2.19
CA THR A 235 8.10 7.45 -2.02
C THR A 235 9.08 8.41 -1.35
N THR A 236 8.81 9.72 -1.32
CA THR A 236 9.67 10.73 -0.68
C THR A 236 9.46 10.83 0.84
N MET A 237 8.40 10.20 1.38
CA MET A 237 8.13 10.20 2.81
C MET A 237 9.00 9.17 3.55
N PHE A 238 9.09 9.33 4.87
CA PHE A 238 9.74 8.36 5.77
C PHE A 238 11.17 7.97 5.38
N GLY A 239 11.96 8.96 4.96
CA GLY A 239 13.37 8.78 4.57
C GLY A 239 13.61 8.84 3.07
N GLY A 240 12.57 8.59 2.27
CA GLY A 240 12.68 8.62 0.81
C GLY A 240 13.40 7.41 0.21
N PHE A 241 13.41 7.35 -1.12
CA PHE A 241 14.23 6.42 -1.89
C PHE A 241 15.51 7.11 -2.36
N GLU A 242 16.49 6.35 -2.81
CA GLU A 242 17.75 6.90 -3.30
C GLU A 242 17.57 7.72 -4.60
N PRO A 243 18.41 8.73 -4.85
CA PRO A 243 18.30 9.57 -6.05
C PRO A 243 18.29 8.79 -7.36
N GLU A 244 19.07 7.72 -7.46
CA GLU A 244 19.18 6.85 -8.63
C GLU A 244 17.85 6.23 -9.04
N PHE A 245 16.94 6.01 -8.09
CA PHE A 245 15.58 5.56 -8.37
C PHE A 245 14.81 6.59 -9.19
N TYR A 246 14.82 7.85 -8.77
CA TYR A 246 14.08 8.92 -9.45
C TYR A 246 14.65 9.26 -10.82
N GLU A 247 15.98 9.25 -10.94
CA GLU A 247 16.69 9.46 -12.20
C GLU A 247 16.31 8.37 -13.21
N ALA A 248 16.42 7.10 -12.82
CA ALA A 248 16.09 5.97 -13.67
C ALA A 248 14.59 5.89 -14.02
N TYR A 249 13.72 6.29 -13.09
CA TYR A 249 12.28 6.42 -13.38
C TYR A 249 12.04 7.50 -14.45
N HIS A 250 12.65 8.68 -14.28
CA HIS A 250 12.48 9.82 -15.21
C HIS A 250 12.99 9.52 -16.62
N GLU A 251 14.07 8.75 -16.75
CA GLU A 251 14.59 8.29 -18.04
C GLU A 251 13.59 7.46 -18.84
N VAL A 252 12.82 6.60 -18.16
CA VAL A 252 11.83 5.72 -18.81
C VAL A 252 10.48 6.42 -19.02
N TYR A 253 10.01 7.12 -17.99
CA TYR A 253 8.74 7.82 -18.02
C TYR A 253 8.89 9.23 -17.42
N PRO A 254 9.22 10.24 -18.24
CA PRO A 254 9.50 11.58 -17.76
C PRO A 254 8.41 12.15 -16.85
N ILE A 255 8.83 12.74 -15.73
CA ILE A 255 7.96 13.40 -14.77
C ILE A 255 7.75 14.85 -15.23
N GLU A 256 6.52 15.35 -15.07
CA GLU A 256 6.15 16.72 -15.47
C GLU A 256 6.93 17.77 -14.67
N ASN A 257 7.30 18.86 -15.34
CA ASN A 257 7.99 19.97 -14.70
C ASN A 257 7.20 20.51 -13.50
N GLY A 258 7.91 20.88 -12.43
CA GLY A 258 7.29 21.39 -11.21
C GLY A 258 6.79 20.29 -10.25
N PHE A 259 7.09 19.03 -10.49
CA PHE A 259 6.74 17.93 -9.59
C PHE A 259 7.18 18.19 -8.15
N GLY A 260 8.41 18.69 -7.94
CA GLY A 260 8.92 19.00 -6.59
C GLY A 260 8.02 19.95 -5.79
N ASP A 261 7.35 20.91 -6.45
CA ASP A 261 6.41 21.81 -5.80
C ASP A 261 5.07 21.14 -5.47
N ARG A 262 4.70 20.08 -6.20
CA ARG A 262 3.47 19.30 -6.02
C ARG A 262 3.59 18.17 -5.00
N ILE A 263 4.80 17.67 -4.71
CA ILE A 263 5.04 16.62 -3.73
C ILE A 263 4.28 16.85 -2.40
N PRO A 264 4.36 18.04 -1.76
CA PRO A 264 3.63 18.27 -0.51
C PRO A 264 2.10 18.12 -0.65
N LEU A 265 1.57 18.53 -1.81
CA LEU A 265 0.13 18.44 -2.09
C LEU A 265 -0.34 16.99 -2.20
N TYR A 266 0.37 16.15 -2.96
CA TYR A 266 0.06 14.74 -3.06
C TYR A 266 0.20 14.01 -1.72
N ASN A 267 1.23 14.36 -0.95
CA ASN A 267 1.51 13.77 0.36
C ASN A 267 0.47 14.13 1.44
N LEU A 268 -0.46 15.07 1.19
CA LEU A 268 -1.61 15.27 2.07
C LEU A 268 -2.45 13.99 2.24
N TYR A 269 -2.58 13.16 1.16
CA TYR A 269 -3.36 11.94 1.26
C TYR A 269 -2.75 10.93 2.25
N PRO A 270 -1.50 10.46 2.10
CA PRO A 270 -0.91 9.55 3.06
C PRO A 270 -0.74 10.17 4.46
N LEU A 271 -0.49 11.47 4.58
CA LEU A 271 -0.45 12.14 5.88
C LEU A 271 -1.80 12.07 6.58
N MET A 272 -2.91 12.32 5.87
CA MET A 272 -4.25 12.22 6.45
C MET A 272 -4.64 10.77 6.79
N VAL A 273 -4.18 9.79 6.01
CA VAL A 273 -4.28 8.36 6.38
C VAL A 273 -3.58 8.12 7.72
N HIS A 274 -2.36 8.63 7.90
CA HIS A 274 -1.62 8.48 9.16
C HIS A 274 -2.29 9.22 10.32
N VAL A 275 -2.86 10.41 10.10
CA VAL A 275 -3.68 11.10 11.12
C VAL A 275 -4.85 10.23 11.54
N ASN A 276 -5.55 9.60 10.59
CA ASN A 276 -6.70 8.77 10.88
C ASN A 276 -6.33 7.45 11.60
N LEU A 277 -5.18 6.86 11.28
CA LEU A 277 -4.75 5.61 11.88
C LEU A 277 -4.02 5.81 13.23
N PHE A 278 -3.14 6.82 13.32
CA PHE A 278 -2.18 6.94 14.41
C PHE A 278 -2.32 8.23 15.23
N GLY A 279 -3.16 9.16 14.79
CA GLY A 279 -3.46 10.38 15.52
C GLY A 279 -2.57 11.57 15.17
N GLY A 280 -2.55 12.56 16.10
CA GLY A 280 -2.12 13.93 15.85
C GLY A 280 -0.66 14.19 15.52
N GLY A 281 0.26 13.23 15.65
CA GLY A 281 1.69 13.43 15.36
C GLY A 281 2.00 13.87 13.93
N TYR A 282 1.06 13.68 13.00
CA TYR A 282 1.19 14.06 11.59
C TYR A 282 0.50 15.38 11.24
N LEU A 283 -0.28 15.97 12.15
CA LEU A 283 -1.07 17.19 11.90
C LEU A 283 -0.22 18.41 11.59
N ASP A 284 0.93 18.56 12.26
CA ASP A 284 1.82 19.71 12.01
C ASP A 284 2.29 19.76 10.55
N ALA A 285 2.56 18.60 9.96
CA ALA A 285 2.93 18.50 8.55
C ALA A 285 1.74 18.87 7.64
N VAL A 286 0.53 18.39 7.94
CA VAL A 286 -0.70 18.73 7.22
C VAL A 286 -0.96 20.24 7.27
N GLU A 287 -0.93 20.84 8.48
CA GLU A 287 -1.14 22.28 8.64
C GLU A 287 -0.10 23.13 7.90
N LYS A 288 1.17 22.72 7.93
CA LYS A 288 2.25 23.40 7.21
C LYS A 288 2.00 23.38 5.71
N ILE A 289 1.52 22.26 5.16
CA ILE A 289 1.19 22.17 3.74
C ILE A 289 0.01 23.07 3.41
N LEU A 290 -1.10 22.98 4.18
CA LEU A 290 -2.30 23.78 3.93
C LEU A 290 -2.06 25.29 4.05
N LYS A 291 -1.08 25.75 4.82
CA LYS A 291 -0.68 27.17 4.89
C LYS A 291 0.00 27.67 3.60
N LYS A 292 0.50 26.75 2.78
CA LYS A 292 1.17 27.10 1.51
C LYS A 292 0.18 27.38 0.39
N TYR A 293 -1.02 26.85 0.49
CA TYR A 293 -2.09 26.93 -0.52
C TYR A 293 -3.29 27.75 -0.01
#